data_9260f6bf610112a45de43a7e2f85c3bd
#
_entry.id   9260f6bf610112a45de43a7e2f85c3bd
#
_cell.length_a   1.000
_cell.length_b   1.000
_cell.length_c   1.000
_cell.angle_alpha   90.00
_cell.angle_beta   90.00
_cell.angle_gamma   90.00
#
_symmetry.space_group_name_H-M   'P 1'
#
loop_
_entity.id
_entity.type
_entity.pdbx_description
1 polymer ?
#
loop_
_entity_poly.entity_id
_entity_poly.type
_entity_poly.pdbx_seq_one_letter_code
_entity_poly.pdbx_strand_id
1 'polypeptide(L)'
;MVGLAVGQLIVAGGYAATWAGAFTQSQELRFGTAVSLQGPTSGLADAELDAAGSASAHLAPVRIDSLLVGGERAAVVGVASRALAELGLSGNGTADPTTLATAIAPESRAVLPEAATTLSVAVSGTQDAAVSVWLSDDLGRLRSMPLETDPAADGVVGIAPLPDGEAPWTLAGVDVSPTATDAPRPLIVTSVTTDAGDLDGFTGSTAVFRNGLPVTGSGARGGSTAVAETGTVVRFLPPPPVGAVVLSEPLAERLGTRVGAPLTLDVDGVSVQTSVAAVAPAIPGADASSAILIDAAMMDAASLAREVRPRAAPVAWVGTAGDEREVATSLRSILPVSVRIAAIGEGPDRAMLAAGPAALWLSAGAGAVLAIAGLAAVCATQLRERRAETTVLRALGIPPRAQSSLRRRELAIVEAWAIFAGVVAGGAVVLLAVATLARTAVPGTNPAVATAVRLDLSSAIVTIALLAVALFAVIAGYAAFVARSAAPGAAEEGTT
;
A
#
# COMPACT_ATOMS: atom_id res chain seq x y z
N MET A 1 -8.43 -22.49 -36.54
CA MET A 1 -8.91 -22.85 -35.19
C MET A 1 -7.77 -23.05 -34.17
N VAL A 2 -6.76 -23.90 -34.45
CA VAL A 2 -5.64 -24.15 -33.52
C VAL A 2 -4.93 -22.86 -33.14
N GLY A 3 -4.55 -22.02 -34.11
CA GLY A 3 -3.91 -20.74 -33.81
C GLY A 3 -4.74 -19.80 -32.94
N LEU A 4 -6.08 -19.79 -33.14
CA LEU A 4 -6.98 -19.01 -32.27
C LEU A 4 -6.99 -19.53 -30.84
N ALA A 5 -7.05 -20.86 -30.66
CA ALA A 5 -7.02 -21.47 -29.33
C ALA A 5 -5.72 -21.18 -28.57
N VAL A 6 -4.57 -21.27 -29.29
CA VAL A 6 -3.25 -20.92 -28.72
C VAL A 6 -3.21 -19.44 -28.36
N GLY A 7 -3.69 -18.55 -29.26
CA GLY A 7 -3.76 -17.12 -28.97
C GLY A 7 -4.62 -16.80 -27.75
N GLN A 8 -5.78 -17.45 -27.60
CA GLN A 8 -6.66 -17.29 -26.44
C GLN A 8 -5.98 -17.77 -25.12
N LEU A 9 -5.25 -18.88 -25.16
CA LEU A 9 -4.52 -19.36 -23.98
C LEU A 9 -3.45 -18.37 -23.54
N ILE A 10 -2.69 -17.78 -24.47
CA ILE A 10 -1.68 -16.78 -24.17
C ILE A 10 -2.33 -15.51 -23.61
N VAL A 11 -3.42 -15.05 -24.21
CA VAL A 11 -4.15 -13.86 -23.73
C VAL A 11 -4.75 -14.11 -22.35
N ALA A 12 -5.34 -15.28 -22.09
CA ALA A 12 -5.91 -15.63 -20.79
C ALA A 12 -4.82 -15.68 -19.70
N GLY A 13 -3.67 -16.32 -19.97
CA GLY A 13 -2.55 -16.39 -19.06
C GLY A 13 -1.90 -15.03 -18.81
N GLY A 14 -1.62 -14.26 -19.86
CA GLY A 14 -1.06 -12.91 -19.77
C GLY A 14 -1.98 -11.94 -19.02
N TYR A 15 -3.28 -12.01 -19.30
CA TYR A 15 -4.27 -11.20 -18.58
C TYR A 15 -4.34 -11.59 -17.10
N ALA A 16 -4.43 -12.88 -16.79
CA ALA A 16 -4.50 -13.34 -15.39
C ALA A 16 -3.29 -12.92 -14.57
N ALA A 17 -2.07 -13.06 -15.12
CA ALA A 17 -0.83 -12.67 -14.46
C ALA A 17 -0.72 -11.14 -14.30
N THR A 18 -1.08 -10.37 -15.35
CA THR A 18 -1.06 -8.90 -15.31
C THR A 18 -2.12 -8.36 -14.37
N TRP A 19 -3.33 -8.94 -14.40
CA TRP A 19 -4.41 -8.58 -13.49
C TRP A 19 -4.02 -8.84 -12.02
N ALA A 20 -3.45 -10.02 -11.73
CA ALA A 20 -2.98 -10.35 -10.38
C ALA A 20 -1.91 -9.36 -9.89
N GLY A 21 -0.98 -8.98 -10.79
CA GLY A 21 0.02 -7.97 -10.50
C GLY A 21 -0.58 -6.58 -10.25
N ALA A 22 -1.53 -6.14 -11.08
CA ALA A 22 -2.22 -4.87 -10.92
C ALA A 22 -3.07 -4.84 -9.63
N PHE A 23 -3.72 -5.96 -9.30
CA PHE A 23 -4.48 -6.09 -8.06
C PHE A 23 -3.57 -5.99 -6.84
N THR A 24 -2.47 -6.73 -6.80
CA THR A 24 -1.48 -6.65 -5.70
C THR A 24 -0.93 -5.23 -5.57
N GLN A 25 -0.53 -4.60 -6.68
CA GLN A 25 -0.03 -3.23 -6.70
C GLN A 25 -1.07 -2.23 -6.17
N SER A 26 -2.35 -2.38 -6.55
CA SER A 26 -3.44 -1.55 -6.04
C SER A 26 -3.62 -1.72 -4.52
N GLN A 27 -3.53 -2.95 -4.01
CA GLN A 27 -3.62 -3.22 -2.57
C GLN A 27 -2.39 -2.66 -1.81
N GLU A 28 -1.18 -2.84 -2.35
CA GLU A 28 0.05 -2.27 -1.79
C GLU A 28 -0.05 -0.76 -1.65
N LEU A 29 -0.50 -0.07 -2.70
CA LEU A 29 -0.70 1.38 -2.67
C LEU A 29 -1.78 1.81 -1.67
N ARG A 30 -2.88 1.07 -1.61
CA ARG A 30 -4.00 1.38 -0.73
C ARG A 30 -3.67 1.20 0.74
N PHE A 31 -3.00 0.10 1.10
CA PHE A 31 -2.64 -0.19 2.49
C PHE A 31 -1.34 0.48 2.93
N GLY A 32 -0.46 0.83 1.99
CA GLY A 32 0.84 1.45 2.26
C GLY A 32 1.90 0.51 2.83
N THR A 33 1.48 -0.63 3.39
CA THR A 33 2.34 -1.65 3.99
C THR A 33 1.72 -3.04 3.80
N ALA A 34 2.50 -4.07 4.08
CA ALA A 34 2.08 -5.46 3.96
C ALA A 34 0.89 -5.83 4.87
N VAL A 35 0.88 -5.29 6.10
CA VAL A 35 -0.21 -5.48 7.07
C VAL A 35 -0.60 -4.12 7.66
N SER A 36 -1.87 -3.76 7.61
CA SER A 36 -2.39 -2.55 8.24
C SER A 36 -3.47 -2.86 9.26
N LEU A 37 -3.46 -2.10 10.35
CA LEU A 37 -4.49 -2.09 11.38
C LEU A 37 -5.41 -0.90 11.12
N GLN A 38 -6.70 -1.15 11.09
CA GLN A 38 -7.71 -0.10 10.97
C GLN A 38 -8.54 -0.08 12.25
N GLY A 39 -8.43 1.01 12.99
CA GLY A 39 -9.18 1.22 14.22
C GLY A 39 -10.66 1.58 13.97
N PRO A 40 -11.45 1.64 15.03
CA PRO A 40 -12.79 2.21 14.99
C PRO A 40 -12.74 3.71 14.64
N THR A 41 -13.90 4.34 14.50
CA THR A 41 -14.01 5.78 14.16
C THR A 41 -13.32 6.70 15.17
N SER A 42 -13.13 6.22 16.41
CA SER A 42 -12.38 6.92 17.46
C SER A 42 -10.85 6.83 17.31
N GLY A 43 -10.35 6.04 16.38
CA GLY A 43 -8.95 5.70 16.21
C GLY A 43 -8.52 4.49 17.04
N LEU A 44 -7.24 4.12 16.92
CA LEU A 44 -6.61 3.04 17.68
C LEU A 44 -6.24 3.54 19.07
N ALA A 45 -6.57 2.76 20.09
CA ALA A 45 -6.19 3.08 21.46
C ALA A 45 -4.70 2.74 21.71
N ASP A 46 -4.07 3.45 22.65
CA ASP A 46 -2.66 3.20 23.01
C ASP A 46 -2.41 1.74 23.40
N ALA A 47 -3.34 1.13 24.17
CA ALA A 47 -3.25 -0.29 24.52
C ALA A 47 -3.30 -1.24 23.31
N GLU A 48 -4.02 -0.88 22.25
CA GLU A 48 -4.08 -1.65 20.99
C GLU A 48 -2.76 -1.51 20.22
N LEU A 49 -2.19 -0.31 20.19
CA LEU A 49 -0.88 -0.05 19.59
C LEU A 49 0.25 -0.75 20.34
N ASP A 50 0.23 -0.73 21.68
CA ASP A 50 1.22 -1.43 22.50
C ASP A 50 1.15 -2.95 22.32
N ALA A 51 -0.07 -3.51 22.30
CA ALA A 51 -0.27 -4.94 22.04
C ALA A 51 0.23 -5.32 20.64
N ALA A 52 -0.04 -4.51 19.63
CA ALA A 52 0.44 -4.75 18.27
C ALA A 52 1.96 -4.60 18.15
N GLY A 53 2.56 -3.60 18.82
CA GLY A 53 3.99 -3.38 18.86
C GLY A 53 4.77 -4.52 19.51
N SER A 54 4.18 -5.19 20.53
CA SER A 54 4.79 -6.37 21.15
C SER A 54 4.83 -7.60 20.23
N ALA A 55 3.97 -7.65 19.21
CA ALA A 55 3.84 -8.77 18.27
C ALA A 55 4.50 -8.51 16.91
N SER A 56 4.98 -7.31 16.66
CA SER A 56 5.59 -6.91 15.39
C SER A 56 6.90 -6.17 15.61
N ALA A 57 7.85 -6.32 14.69
CA ALA A 57 9.16 -5.68 14.81
C ALA A 57 9.06 -4.14 14.64
N HIS A 58 8.14 -3.68 13.81
CA HIS A 58 7.96 -2.25 13.49
C HIS A 58 6.47 -1.95 13.37
N LEU A 59 6.01 -0.92 14.07
CA LEU A 59 4.63 -0.44 14.05
C LEU A 59 4.65 1.08 14.00
N ALA A 60 3.93 1.68 13.07
CA ALA A 60 3.78 3.13 12.99
C ALA A 60 2.30 3.52 12.92
N PRO A 61 1.82 4.40 13.82
CA PRO A 61 0.54 5.06 13.66
C PRO A 61 0.56 5.93 12.41
N VAL A 62 -0.54 5.88 11.64
CA VAL A 62 -0.69 6.67 10.42
C VAL A 62 -1.94 7.49 10.50
N ARG A 63 -1.82 8.78 10.25
CA ARG A 63 -2.95 9.71 10.14
C ARG A 63 -3.33 9.84 8.69
N ILE A 64 -4.59 9.59 8.39
CA ILE A 64 -5.14 9.79 7.04
C ILE A 64 -6.24 10.82 7.15
N ASP A 65 -6.08 11.93 6.44
CA ASP A 65 -7.03 13.03 6.41
C ASP A 65 -7.19 13.55 4.97
N SER A 66 -8.09 14.49 4.79
CA SER A 66 -8.39 15.11 3.51
C SER A 66 -8.35 16.62 3.65
N LEU A 67 -7.40 17.25 3.00
CA LEU A 67 -7.17 18.70 3.04
C LEU A 67 -7.50 19.38 1.71
N LEU A 68 -7.76 20.68 1.78
CA LEU A 68 -7.81 21.56 0.62
C LEU A 68 -6.47 22.27 0.45
N VAL A 69 -5.84 22.07 -0.70
CA VAL A 69 -4.54 22.66 -1.03
C VAL A 69 -4.66 23.37 -2.36
N GLY A 70 -4.50 24.68 -2.38
CA GLY A 70 -4.69 25.47 -3.60
C GLY A 70 -6.07 25.35 -4.25
N GLY A 71 -7.11 25.00 -3.47
CA GLY A 71 -8.47 24.72 -3.97
C GLY A 71 -8.71 23.27 -4.40
N GLU A 72 -7.69 22.43 -4.46
CA GLU A 72 -7.77 21.01 -4.78
C GLU A 72 -7.90 20.17 -3.49
N ARG A 73 -8.80 19.16 -3.53
CA ARG A 73 -8.90 18.20 -2.42
C ARG A 73 -7.82 17.13 -2.59
N ALA A 74 -7.02 16.93 -1.56
CA ALA A 74 -5.98 15.92 -1.52
C ALA A 74 -6.10 15.05 -0.27
N ALA A 75 -5.84 13.76 -0.38
CA ALA A 75 -5.64 12.90 0.77
C ALA A 75 -4.27 13.21 1.39
N VAL A 76 -4.20 13.29 2.71
CA VAL A 76 -2.95 13.49 3.43
C VAL A 76 -2.64 12.26 4.26
N VAL A 77 -1.44 11.76 4.08
CA VAL A 77 -0.89 10.63 4.84
C VAL A 77 0.21 11.17 5.72
N GLY A 78 -0.04 11.19 7.03
CA GLY A 78 0.93 11.58 8.05
C GLY A 78 1.51 10.35 8.73
N VAL A 79 2.81 10.18 8.62
CA VAL A 79 3.56 9.09 9.24
C VAL A 79 4.91 9.61 9.71
N ALA A 80 5.43 9.10 10.83
CA ALA A 80 6.77 9.48 11.28
C ALA A 80 7.81 9.07 10.25
N SER A 81 8.67 10.01 9.87
CA SER A 81 9.70 9.79 8.85
C SER A 81 10.63 8.64 9.19
N ARG A 82 11.01 8.49 10.46
CA ARG A 82 11.85 7.39 10.94
C ARG A 82 11.17 6.04 10.79
N ALA A 83 9.90 5.95 11.21
CA ALA A 83 9.11 4.73 11.06
C ALA A 83 8.93 4.33 9.59
N LEU A 84 8.76 5.32 8.71
CA LEU A 84 8.64 5.09 7.27
C LEU A 84 9.88 4.39 6.68
N ALA A 85 11.09 4.76 7.14
CA ALA A 85 12.34 4.12 6.71
C ALA A 85 12.41 2.64 7.13
N GLU A 86 11.84 2.30 8.28
CA GLU A 86 11.91 0.96 8.88
C GLU A 86 10.80 0.02 8.41
N LEU A 87 9.63 0.55 8.05
CA LEU A 87 8.43 -0.22 7.70
C LEU A 87 8.54 -1.03 6.40
N GLY A 88 9.48 -0.69 5.52
CA GLY A 88 9.57 -1.35 4.23
C GLY A 88 8.26 -1.21 3.44
N LEU A 89 7.95 0.00 2.98
CA LEU A 89 6.71 0.25 2.24
C LEU A 89 6.57 -0.68 1.04
N SER A 90 5.42 -1.29 0.93
CA SER A 90 5.04 -2.04 -0.26
C SER A 90 4.52 -1.05 -1.32
N GLY A 91 5.06 -1.10 -2.51
CA GLY A 91 4.58 -0.26 -3.61
C GLY A 91 5.52 -0.21 -4.80
N ASN A 92 5.39 -1.15 -5.72
CA ASN A 92 6.06 -1.10 -7.01
C ASN A 92 5.61 0.15 -7.79
N GLY A 93 6.53 1.10 -8.02
CA GLY A 93 6.30 2.31 -8.80
C GLY A 93 6.16 3.59 -7.97
N THR A 94 6.35 3.52 -6.66
CA THR A 94 6.54 4.70 -5.80
C THR A 94 8.04 4.94 -5.56
N ALA A 95 8.38 6.11 -5.01
CA ALA A 95 9.75 6.38 -4.61
C ALA A 95 10.20 5.42 -3.49
N ASP A 96 11.50 5.21 -3.39
CA ASP A 96 12.11 4.40 -2.33
C ASP A 96 11.71 4.94 -0.94
N PRO A 97 11.30 4.07 0.01
CA PRO A 97 10.87 4.48 1.35
C PRO A 97 11.88 5.34 2.10
N THR A 98 13.17 5.00 1.99
CA THR A 98 14.26 5.76 2.62
C THR A 98 14.38 7.17 2.05
N THR A 99 14.21 7.30 0.74
CA THR A 99 14.17 8.59 0.05
C THR A 99 12.97 9.42 0.49
N LEU A 100 11.78 8.80 0.59
CA LEU A 100 10.57 9.46 1.08
C LEU A 100 10.73 9.91 2.54
N ALA A 101 11.25 9.03 3.41
CA ALA A 101 11.51 9.30 4.81
C ALA A 101 12.44 10.52 4.98
N THR A 102 13.56 10.52 4.25
CA THR A 102 14.51 11.63 4.28
C THR A 102 13.88 12.93 3.77
N ALA A 103 13.03 12.84 2.73
CA ALA A 103 12.36 13.99 2.14
C ALA A 103 11.39 14.70 3.08
N ILE A 104 10.68 13.94 3.95
CA ILE A 104 9.69 14.51 4.88
C ILE A 104 10.22 14.72 6.29
N ALA A 105 11.45 14.28 6.60
CA ALA A 105 12.02 14.39 7.95
C ALA A 105 11.98 15.85 8.43
N PRO A 106 11.31 16.16 9.53
CA PRO A 106 11.21 17.51 10.02
C PRO A 106 12.45 17.89 10.84
N GLU A 107 12.79 19.17 10.83
CA GLU A 107 13.69 19.74 11.81
C GLU A 107 12.91 19.98 13.11
N SER A 108 13.08 19.12 14.10
CA SER A 108 12.51 19.31 15.44
C SER A 108 13.56 19.88 16.39
N ARG A 109 13.15 20.89 17.17
CA ARG A 109 14.01 21.55 18.15
C ARG A 109 13.77 21.09 19.59
N ALA A 110 12.73 20.30 19.82
CA ALA A 110 12.31 19.90 21.16
C ALA A 110 12.55 18.40 21.43
N VAL A 111 13.65 17.86 20.92
CA VAL A 111 14.05 16.46 21.16
C VAL A 111 14.71 16.34 22.53
N LEU A 112 14.23 15.43 23.36
CA LEU A 112 14.83 15.14 24.65
C LEU A 112 16.14 14.36 24.48
N PRO A 113 17.13 14.58 25.36
CA PRO A 113 18.34 13.76 25.36
C PRO A 113 18.03 12.28 25.52
N GLU A 114 18.70 11.40 24.76
CA GLU A 114 18.51 9.95 24.82
C GLU A 114 18.75 9.34 26.22
N ALA A 115 19.63 9.96 27.02
CA ALA A 115 19.95 9.53 28.39
C ALA A 115 18.94 10.05 29.42
N ALA A 116 17.93 10.83 29.03
CA ALA A 116 16.96 11.38 29.93
C ALA A 116 16.03 10.28 30.47
N THR A 117 15.90 10.20 31.79
CA THR A 117 15.00 9.29 32.49
C THR A 117 13.87 10.00 33.22
N THR A 118 14.02 11.31 33.48
CA THR A 118 13.01 12.14 34.13
C THR A 118 12.82 13.46 33.38
N LEU A 119 11.58 13.93 33.36
CA LEU A 119 11.20 15.23 32.79
C LEU A 119 10.66 16.10 33.94
N SER A 120 11.10 17.36 33.98
CA SER A 120 10.62 18.36 34.90
C SER A 120 10.17 19.60 34.18
N VAL A 121 9.01 20.13 34.56
CA VAL A 121 8.40 21.34 33.97
C VAL A 121 8.10 22.32 35.09
N ALA A 122 8.68 23.50 35.02
CA ALA A 122 8.39 24.58 35.97
C ALA A 122 7.40 25.59 35.37
N VAL A 123 6.34 25.87 36.09
CA VAL A 123 5.27 26.80 35.68
C VAL A 123 5.11 27.86 36.77
N SER A 124 5.17 29.12 36.37
CA SER A 124 4.89 30.27 37.29
C SER A 124 3.49 30.81 37.02
N GLY A 125 2.97 31.55 38.04
CA GLY A 125 1.67 32.24 37.95
C GLY A 125 0.50 31.47 38.61
N THR A 126 0.72 30.25 39.09
CA THR A 126 -0.23 29.49 39.89
C THR A 126 0.51 28.64 40.90
N GLN A 127 -0.08 28.43 42.09
CA GLN A 127 0.49 27.56 43.14
C GLN A 127 -0.18 26.19 43.22
N ASP A 128 -1.24 26.00 42.41
CA ASP A 128 -1.96 24.73 42.32
C ASP A 128 -2.48 24.54 40.91
N ALA A 129 -1.86 23.62 40.17
CA ALA A 129 -2.26 23.27 38.83
C ALA A 129 -1.92 21.80 38.53
N ALA A 130 -2.79 21.15 37.75
CA ALA A 130 -2.42 19.91 37.10
C ALA A 130 -1.58 20.24 35.86
N VAL A 131 -0.41 19.61 35.75
CA VAL A 131 0.48 19.76 34.60
C VAL A 131 0.58 18.42 33.89
N SER A 132 0.46 18.42 32.57
CA SER A 132 0.73 17.25 31.75
C SER A 132 1.55 17.63 30.52
N VAL A 133 2.28 16.70 29.98
CA VAL A 133 3.10 16.88 28.79
C VAL A 133 2.61 15.97 27.68
N TRP A 134 2.74 16.46 26.47
CA TRP A 134 2.55 15.67 25.25
C TRP A 134 3.93 15.28 24.73
N LEU A 135 4.17 13.98 24.68
CA LEU A 135 5.40 13.40 24.16
C LEU A 135 5.10 12.61 22.91
N SER A 136 5.93 12.74 21.91
CA SER A 136 5.94 11.88 20.74
C SER A 136 7.17 11.00 20.77
N ASP A 137 7.01 9.69 20.57
CA ASP A 137 8.13 8.78 20.37
C ASP A 137 8.67 8.85 18.94
N ASP A 138 9.69 8.06 18.66
CA ASP A 138 10.34 7.97 17.34
C ASP A 138 9.45 7.34 16.24
N LEU A 139 8.41 6.61 16.63
CA LEU A 139 7.43 6.03 15.74
C LEU A 139 6.23 6.96 15.48
N GLY A 140 6.21 8.15 16.08
CA GLY A 140 5.14 9.13 15.94
C GLY A 140 3.91 8.84 16.79
N ARG A 141 4.04 8.07 17.89
CA ARG A 141 2.97 7.90 18.86
C ARG A 141 2.94 9.09 19.80
N LEU A 142 1.85 9.84 19.77
CA LEU A 142 1.65 10.99 20.62
C LEU A 142 0.94 10.57 21.93
N ARG A 143 1.60 10.76 23.06
CA ARG A 143 1.09 10.38 24.39
C ARG A 143 0.99 11.59 25.31
N SER A 144 -0.07 11.64 26.12
CA SER A 144 -0.20 12.61 27.23
C SER A 144 0.23 11.95 28.52
N MET A 145 1.19 12.57 29.20
CA MET A 145 1.71 12.09 30.47
C MET A 145 1.46 13.14 31.57
N PRO A 146 0.67 12.82 32.61
CA PRO A 146 0.51 13.69 33.77
C PRO A 146 1.83 13.75 34.60
N LEU A 147 2.12 14.92 35.12
CA LEU A 147 3.25 15.14 36.00
C LEU A 147 2.78 15.20 37.47
N GLU A 148 3.55 14.66 38.37
CA GLU A 148 3.38 14.91 39.82
C GLU A 148 3.81 16.33 40.10
N THR A 149 2.91 17.14 40.67
CA THR A 149 3.16 18.57 40.89
C THR A 149 3.44 18.88 42.32
N ASP A 150 4.57 19.58 42.58
CA ASP A 150 4.93 20.13 43.89
C ASP A 150 4.84 21.67 43.83
N PRO A 151 4.36 22.32 44.92
CA PRO A 151 4.38 23.76 45.04
C PRO A 151 5.81 24.31 45.07
N ALA A 152 6.05 25.38 44.29
CA ALA A 152 7.30 26.12 44.29
C ALA A 152 7.07 27.57 44.72
N ALA A 153 8.14 28.34 44.98
CA ALA A 153 8.06 29.71 45.52
C ALA A 153 7.16 30.64 44.69
N ASP A 154 7.22 30.53 43.33
CA ASP A 154 6.44 31.35 42.40
C ASP A 154 5.52 30.54 41.49
N GLY A 155 5.24 29.28 41.82
CA GLY A 155 4.45 28.43 40.94
C GLY A 155 4.42 26.95 41.34
N VAL A 156 4.41 26.07 40.35
CA VAL A 156 4.46 24.62 40.51
C VAL A 156 5.58 24.02 39.68
N VAL A 157 6.16 22.93 40.15
CA VAL A 157 7.09 22.10 39.39
C VAL A 157 6.47 20.72 39.24
N GLY A 158 6.23 20.34 37.99
CA GLY A 158 5.75 18.99 37.65
C GLY A 158 6.92 18.10 37.29
N ILE A 159 6.94 16.88 37.79
CA ILE A 159 8.00 15.88 37.54
C ILE A 159 7.36 14.55 37.20
N ALA A 160 7.89 13.86 36.18
CA ALA A 160 7.53 12.48 35.88
C ALA A 160 8.70 11.68 35.32
N PRO A 161 8.75 10.37 35.60
CA PRO A 161 9.65 9.49 34.88
C PRO A 161 9.25 9.36 33.43
N LEU A 162 10.22 9.36 32.54
CA LEU A 162 9.99 9.04 31.11
C LEU A 162 9.74 7.53 30.96
N PRO A 163 8.88 7.11 30.04
CA PRO A 163 8.65 5.69 29.77
C PRO A 163 9.93 5.00 29.29
N ASP A 164 10.22 3.81 29.83
CA ASP A 164 11.38 3.03 29.45
C ASP A 164 11.31 2.51 28.01
N GLY A 165 12.44 2.51 27.30
CA GLY A 165 12.62 1.77 26.03
C GLY A 165 12.11 2.44 24.75
N GLU A 166 11.56 3.64 24.81
CA GLU A 166 10.96 4.32 23.64
C GLU A 166 11.68 5.63 23.24
N ALA A 167 12.93 5.83 23.66
CA ALA A 167 13.74 7.01 23.29
C ALA A 167 14.18 6.95 21.79
N PRO A 168 14.36 8.11 21.11
CA PRO A 168 14.31 9.47 21.65
C PRO A 168 12.88 10.04 21.69
N TRP A 169 12.56 10.72 22.79
CA TRP A 169 11.31 11.44 22.95
C TRP A 169 11.39 12.85 22.38
N THR A 170 10.28 13.31 21.81
CA THR A 170 10.12 14.71 21.38
C THR A 170 8.99 15.34 22.15
N LEU A 171 9.25 16.50 22.80
CA LEU A 171 8.21 17.26 23.49
C LEU A 171 7.34 17.99 22.47
N ALA A 172 6.05 17.63 22.41
CA ALA A 172 5.07 18.20 21.51
C ALA A 172 4.23 19.31 22.17
N GLY A 173 4.14 19.35 23.50
CA GLY A 173 3.39 20.39 24.22
C GLY A 173 3.36 20.20 25.71
N VAL A 174 2.97 21.26 26.43
CA VAL A 174 2.75 21.26 27.88
C VAL A 174 1.34 21.81 28.13
N ASP A 175 0.52 21.07 28.84
CA ASP A 175 -0.81 21.45 29.29
C ASP A 175 -0.78 21.83 30.76
N VAL A 176 -1.32 22.99 31.08
CA VAL A 176 -1.45 23.48 32.45
C VAL A 176 -2.92 23.76 32.73
N SER A 177 -3.46 23.14 33.76
CA SER A 177 -4.85 23.31 34.20
C SER A 177 -4.88 23.79 35.65
N PRO A 178 -5.08 25.08 35.92
CA PRO A 178 -5.21 25.60 37.26
C PRO A 178 -6.37 24.97 38.01
N THR A 179 -6.13 24.51 39.25
CA THR A 179 -7.13 23.88 40.08
C THR A 179 -7.68 24.83 41.14
N ALA A 180 -6.94 25.86 41.54
CA ALA A 180 -7.35 26.85 42.50
C ALA A 180 -7.86 28.15 41.84
N THR A 181 -8.84 28.80 42.50
CA THR A 181 -9.46 30.07 42.06
C THR A 181 -8.64 31.28 42.52
N ASP A 182 -7.34 31.26 42.30
CA ASP A 182 -6.51 32.44 42.58
C ASP A 182 -6.83 33.56 41.57
N ALA A 183 -6.54 34.80 41.96
CA ALA A 183 -6.70 35.94 41.06
C ALA A 183 -5.97 35.66 39.75
N PRO A 184 -6.57 36.00 38.59
CA PRO A 184 -6.04 35.65 37.29
C PRO A 184 -4.63 36.22 37.12
N ARG A 185 -3.63 35.34 37.17
CA ARG A 185 -2.23 35.65 36.94
C ARG A 185 -1.79 35.07 35.59
N PRO A 186 -0.84 35.71 34.92
CA PRO A 186 -0.29 35.12 33.70
C PRO A 186 0.48 33.84 34.04
N LEU A 187 0.09 32.72 33.37
CA LEU A 187 0.83 31.47 33.43
C LEU A 187 2.03 31.53 32.47
N ILE A 188 3.17 31.10 32.93
CA ILE A 188 4.41 31.05 32.15
C ILE A 188 5.08 29.69 32.44
N VAL A 189 5.40 28.93 31.38
CA VAL A 189 6.35 27.81 31.50
C VAL A 189 7.76 28.42 31.55
N THR A 190 8.39 28.34 32.71
CA THR A 190 9.70 28.97 32.97
C THR A 190 10.88 28.12 32.54
N SER A 191 10.75 26.80 32.69
CA SER A 191 11.75 25.85 32.20
C SER A 191 11.13 24.49 31.92
N VAL A 192 11.75 23.77 30.99
CA VAL A 192 11.56 22.35 30.77
C VAL A 192 12.95 21.73 30.83
N THR A 193 13.17 20.84 31.77
CA THR A 193 14.47 20.24 32.04
C THR A 193 14.38 18.74 32.16
N THR A 194 15.45 18.05 31.90
CA THR A 194 15.58 16.62 32.15
C THR A 194 16.76 16.39 33.08
N ASP A 195 16.88 15.21 33.68
CA ASP A 195 18.07 14.80 34.44
C ASP A 195 19.35 14.76 33.57
N ALA A 196 19.24 14.75 32.25
CA ALA A 196 20.36 14.78 31.32
C ALA A 196 20.66 16.17 30.75
N GLY A 197 19.84 17.20 31.04
CA GLY A 197 20.06 18.59 30.57
C GLY A 197 18.78 19.38 30.35
N ASP A 198 18.95 20.67 30.05
CA ASP A 198 17.88 21.61 29.78
C ASP A 198 17.39 21.49 28.33
N LEU A 199 16.10 21.69 28.11
CA LEU A 199 15.50 21.72 26.78
C LEU A 199 15.47 23.16 26.24
N ASP A 200 16.56 23.57 25.58
CA ASP A 200 16.75 24.95 25.10
C ASP A 200 15.69 25.45 24.10
N GLY A 201 15.04 24.53 23.38
CA GLY A 201 14.07 24.86 22.32
C GLY A 201 12.69 25.31 22.82
N PHE A 202 12.38 25.18 24.11
CA PHE A 202 11.05 25.45 24.63
C PHE A 202 10.86 26.87 25.19
N THR A 203 11.90 27.52 25.64
CA THR A 203 11.83 28.79 26.40
C THR A 203 11.75 30.09 25.60
N GLY A 204 11.82 30.07 24.28
CA GLY A 204 11.98 31.30 23.47
C GLY A 204 10.85 31.74 22.55
N SER A 205 9.99 30.85 22.12
CA SER A 205 8.96 31.13 21.11
C SER A 205 7.83 30.11 21.14
N THR A 206 7.22 29.95 22.30
CA THR A 206 6.08 29.06 22.47
C THR A 206 4.78 29.74 22.06
N ALA A 207 4.03 29.12 21.16
CA ALA A 207 2.64 29.49 20.92
C ALA A 207 1.79 29.01 22.09
N VAL A 208 0.86 29.84 22.57
CA VAL A 208 -0.06 29.51 23.66
C VAL A 208 -1.48 29.39 23.14
N PHE A 209 -2.13 28.32 23.49
CA PHE A 209 -3.53 28.05 23.14
C PHE A 209 -4.35 27.83 24.41
N ARG A 210 -5.55 28.37 24.42
CA ARG A 210 -6.55 28.16 25.47
C ARG A 210 -7.76 27.50 24.88
N ASN A 211 -8.04 26.27 25.26
CA ASN A 211 -9.13 25.47 24.68
C ASN A 211 -9.12 25.49 23.14
N GLY A 212 -7.94 25.37 22.53
CA GLY A 212 -7.76 25.36 21.08
C GLY A 212 -7.81 26.74 20.40
N LEU A 213 -7.93 27.84 21.15
CA LEU A 213 -7.87 29.20 20.60
C LEU A 213 -6.52 29.84 20.91
N PRO A 214 -5.85 30.46 19.91
CA PRO A 214 -4.57 31.13 20.13
C PRO A 214 -4.75 32.30 21.08
N VAL A 215 -3.86 32.38 22.07
CA VAL A 215 -3.83 33.51 23.01
C VAL A 215 -2.70 34.45 22.60
N THR A 216 -3.07 35.64 22.16
CA THR A 216 -2.10 36.71 21.88
C THR A 216 -1.73 37.40 23.18
N GLY A 217 -0.58 37.03 23.75
CA GLY A 217 0.02 37.70 24.90
C GLY A 217 1.45 38.11 24.59
N SER A 218 1.74 39.40 24.59
CA SER A 218 3.11 39.92 24.48
C SER A 218 3.74 39.92 25.89
N GLY A 219 4.48 38.88 26.23
CA GLY A 219 5.38 38.89 27.37
C GLY A 219 6.73 39.54 27.01
N ALA A 220 7.12 40.58 27.72
CA ALA A 220 8.46 41.12 27.67
C ALA A 220 9.43 40.04 28.21
N ARG A 221 10.39 39.62 27.36
CA ARG A 221 11.38 38.55 27.58
C ARG A 221 10.93 37.13 27.19
N GLY A 222 10.47 36.95 25.96
CA GLY A 222 10.54 35.63 25.29
C GLY A 222 9.65 34.49 25.80
N GLY A 223 8.76 34.72 26.79
CA GLY A 223 7.80 33.75 27.28
C GLY A 223 6.40 34.09 26.82
N SER A 224 5.67 33.12 26.29
CA SER A 224 4.23 33.28 26.03
C SER A 224 3.46 33.21 27.35
N THR A 225 2.58 34.17 27.59
CA THR A 225 1.76 34.26 28.80
C THR A 225 0.28 34.10 28.45
N ALA A 226 -0.42 33.32 29.24
CA ALA A 226 -1.88 33.23 29.18
C ALA A 226 -2.49 33.48 30.54
N VAL A 227 -3.57 34.23 30.59
CA VAL A 227 -4.40 34.34 31.81
C VAL A 227 -5.30 33.11 31.85
N ALA A 228 -5.12 32.29 32.87
CA ALA A 228 -5.90 31.08 33.05
C ALA A 228 -7.06 31.31 34.03
N GLU A 229 -8.20 30.71 33.72
CA GLU A 229 -9.35 30.56 34.60
C GLU A 229 -9.42 29.09 35.04
N THR A 230 -9.92 28.88 36.27
CA THR A 230 -10.10 27.52 36.80
C THR A 230 -10.88 26.63 35.83
N GLY A 231 -10.41 25.43 35.60
CA GLY A 231 -11.05 24.45 34.71
C GLY A 231 -10.77 24.67 33.20
N THR A 232 -9.88 25.59 32.85
CA THR A 232 -9.42 25.75 31.47
C THR A 232 -8.06 25.08 31.29
N VAL A 233 -7.84 24.47 30.14
CA VAL A 233 -6.53 23.94 29.75
C VAL A 233 -5.81 25.02 28.95
N VAL A 234 -4.64 25.42 29.43
CA VAL A 234 -3.70 26.29 28.73
C VAL A 234 -2.58 25.42 28.18
N ARG A 235 -2.41 25.40 26.88
CA ARG A 235 -1.41 24.60 26.18
C ARG A 235 -0.28 25.48 25.65
N PHE A 236 0.92 25.13 26.03
CA PHE A 236 2.15 25.72 25.53
C PHE A 236 2.78 24.76 24.53
N LEU A 237 2.97 25.23 23.29
CA LEU A 237 3.56 24.45 22.23
C LEU A 237 4.96 24.93 21.89
N PRO A 238 5.93 24.05 21.65
CA PRO A 238 7.19 24.41 21.06
C PRO A 238 6.98 25.02 19.68
N PRO A 239 7.99 25.66 19.08
CA PRO A 239 7.92 26.05 17.66
C PRO A 239 7.56 24.84 16.83
N PRO A 240 6.58 24.99 15.87
CA PRO A 240 6.16 23.86 15.07
C PRO A 240 7.37 23.29 14.30
N PRO A 241 7.44 21.97 14.13
CA PRO A 241 8.48 21.35 13.34
C PRO A 241 8.41 21.87 11.91
N VAL A 242 9.55 22.23 11.35
CA VAL A 242 9.66 22.67 9.97
C VAL A 242 10.04 21.46 9.14
N GLY A 243 9.15 21.05 8.25
CA GLY A 243 9.36 19.90 7.38
C GLY A 243 8.93 20.21 5.95
N ALA A 244 9.24 19.30 5.07
CA ALA A 244 8.79 19.34 3.69
C ALA A 244 7.79 18.21 3.42
N VAL A 245 7.13 18.23 2.27
CA VAL A 245 6.12 17.26 1.89
C VAL A 245 6.45 16.61 0.55
N VAL A 246 5.95 15.40 0.36
CA VAL A 246 5.95 14.74 -0.95
C VAL A 246 4.56 14.81 -1.53
N LEU A 247 4.45 15.24 -2.78
CA LEU A 247 3.19 15.30 -3.51
C LEU A 247 3.08 14.13 -4.48
N SER A 248 1.86 13.65 -4.70
CA SER A 248 1.60 12.79 -5.84
C SER A 248 1.72 13.59 -7.15
N GLU A 249 2.22 12.95 -8.22
CA GLU A 249 2.38 13.56 -9.54
C GLU A 249 1.09 14.23 -10.05
N PRO A 250 -0.10 13.58 -9.97
CA PRO A 250 -1.34 14.21 -10.40
C PRO A 250 -1.72 15.46 -9.58
N LEU A 251 -1.35 15.53 -8.30
CA LEU A 251 -1.59 16.72 -7.49
C LEU A 251 -0.61 17.83 -7.85
N ALA A 252 0.68 17.52 -8.00
CA ALA A 252 1.71 18.49 -8.38
C ALA A 252 1.40 19.14 -9.74
N GLU A 253 0.93 18.35 -10.72
CA GLU A 253 0.49 18.85 -12.02
C GLU A 253 -0.71 19.80 -11.92
N ARG A 254 -1.74 19.45 -11.13
CA ARG A 254 -2.92 20.32 -10.96
C ARG A 254 -2.60 21.63 -10.24
N LEU A 255 -1.72 21.56 -9.24
CA LEU A 255 -1.26 22.76 -8.53
C LEU A 255 -0.26 23.60 -9.35
N GLY A 256 0.29 23.07 -10.45
CA GLY A 256 1.35 23.70 -11.22
C GLY A 256 2.63 23.92 -10.40
N THR A 257 2.87 23.06 -9.39
CA THR A 257 3.98 23.20 -8.44
C THR A 257 5.13 22.25 -8.78
N ARG A 258 6.31 22.51 -8.22
CA ARG A 258 7.53 21.75 -8.45
C ARG A 258 8.34 21.58 -7.16
N VAL A 259 9.29 20.67 -7.18
CA VAL A 259 10.23 20.47 -6.08
C VAL A 259 10.91 21.81 -5.71
N GLY A 260 10.99 22.10 -4.41
CA GLY A 260 11.50 23.32 -3.83
C GLY A 260 10.48 24.47 -3.73
N ALA A 261 9.28 24.33 -4.28
CA ALA A 261 8.27 25.38 -4.19
C ALA A 261 7.66 25.44 -2.77
N PRO A 262 7.38 26.65 -2.25
CA PRO A 262 6.67 26.81 -0.99
C PRO A 262 5.23 26.35 -1.14
N LEU A 263 4.69 25.74 -0.09
CA LEU A 263 3.34 25.27 -0.02
C LEU A 263 2.74 25.60 1.34
N THR A 264 1.49 25.98 1.36
CA THR A 264 0.72 26.18 2.59
C THR A 264 -0.36 25.12 2.68
N LEU A 265 -0.37 24.39 3.78
CA LEU A 265 -1.40 23.39 4.10
C LEU A 265 -2.30 23.94 5.19
N ASP A 266 -3.57 23.71 5.08
CA ASP A 266 -4.53 23.96 6.16
C ASP A 266 -4.86 22.62 6.84
N VAL A 267 -4.20 22.39 7.96
CA VAL A 267 -4.40 21.18 8.78
C VAL A 267 -5.30 21.55 9.96
N ASP A 268 -6.51 21.03 10.00
CA ASP A 268 -7.49 21.32 11.07
C ASP A 268 -7.74 22.84 11.31
N GLY A 269 -7.64 23.66 10.29
CA GLY A 269 -7.76 25.12 10.38
C GLY A 269 -6.50 25.82 10.90
N VAL A 270 -5.38 25.13 10.96
CA VAL A 270 -4.06 25.67 11.24
C VAL A 270 -3.23 25.72 9.97
N SER A 271 -2.77 26.92 9.62
CA SER A 271 -1.94 27.13 8.43
C SER A 271 -0.49 26.67 8.69
N VAL A 272 -0.10 25.58 8.05
CA VAL A 272 1.25 25.00 8.14
C VAL A 272 2.04 25.39 6.90
N GLN A 273 3.11 26.12 7.10
CA GLN A 273 4.04 26.50 6.01
C GLN A 273 5.02 25.36 5.77
N THR A 274 5.16 24.95 4.53
CA THR A 274 6.03 23.83 4.12
C THR A 274 6.59 24.07 2.72
N SER A 275 7.37 23.13 2.23
CA SER A 275 7.87 23.12 0.85
C SER A 275 7.75 21.73 0.23
N VAL A 276 7.74 21.65 -1.07
CA VAL A 276 7.70 20.40 -1.82
C VAL A 276 9.10 19.79 -1.88
N ALA A 277 9.37 18.72 -1.15
CA ALA A 277 10.65 18.01 -1.19
C ALA A 277 10.81 17.10 -2.40
N ALA A 278 9.73 16.39 -2.75
CA ALA A 278 9.73 15.45 -3.86
C ALA A 278 8.33 15.31 -4.48
N VAL A 279 8.28 14.76 -5.68
CA VAL A 279 7.05 14.34 -6.36
C VAL A 279 7.17 12.85 -6.64
N ALA A 280 6.16 12.08 -6.23
CA ALA A 280 6.09 10.64 -6.44
C ALA A 280 4.87 10.27 -7.31
N PRO A 281 4.92 9.21 -8.10
CA PRO A 281 3.77 8.79 -8.92
C PRO A 281 2.50 8.57 -8.10
N ALA A 282 2.64 8.01 -6.90
CA ALA A 282 1.57 7.80 -5.94
C ALA A 282 2.11 7.85 -4.51
N ILE A 283 1.23 8.17 -3.56
CA ILE A 283 1.55 8.14 -2.12
C ILE A 283 0.95 6.86 -1.53
N PRO A 284 1.77 6.00 -0.90
CA PRO A 284 1.29 4.81 -0.21
C PRO A 284 0.28 5.17 0.90
N GLY A 285 -0.75 4.35 1.07
CA GLY A 285 -1.81 4.57 2.05
C GLY A 285 -2.88 5.57 1.63
N ALA A 286 -2.75 6.22 0.47
CA ALA A 286 -3.74 7.13 -0.06
C ALA A 286 -4.63 6.44 -1.09
N ASP A 287 -5.96 6.42 -0.84
CA ASP A 287 -6.94 5.92 -1.81
C ASP A 287 -7.13 6.84 -3.02
N ALA A 288 -6.65 8.08 -2.92
CA ALA A 288 -6.83 9.10 -3.95
C ALA A 288 -5.59 9.27 -4.82
N SER A 289 -5.79 9.61 -6.09
CA SER A 289 -4.69 9.98 -6.99
C SER A 289 -4.03 11.29 -6.58
N SER A 290 -4.77 12.18 -5.88
CA SER A 290 -4.26 13.42 -5.30
C SER A 290 -3.94 13.20 -3.85
N ALA A 291 -2.66 13.12 -3.54
CA ALA A 291 -2.22 12.82 -2.18
C ALA A 291 -0.95 13.55 -1.80
N ILE A 292 -0.78 13.72 -0.49
CA ILE A 292 0.35 14.36 0.15
C ILE A 292 0.88 13.40 1.22
N LEU A 293 2.19 13.21 1.26
CA LEU A 293 2.88 12.55 2.36
C LEU A 293 3.57 13.62 3.20
N ILE A 294 3.33 13.59 4.50
CA ILE A 294 3.86 14.56 5.47
C ILE A 294 4.33 13.81 6.72
N ASP A 295 5.28 14.38 7.44
CA ASP A 295 5.66 13.82 8.74
C ASP A 295 4.54 14.01 9.77
N ALA A 296 4.28 12.98 10.59
CA ALA A 296 3.23 12.98 11.61
C ALA A 296 3.39 14.11 12.62
N ALA A 297 4.62 14.48 12.98
CA ALA A 297 4.89 15.55 13.94
C ALA A 297 4.33 16.91 13.48
N MET A 298 4.29 17.17 12.17
CA MET A 298 3.69 18.41 11.64
C MET A 298 2.16 18.41 11.79
N MET A 299 1.51 17.26 11.60
CA MET A 299 0.06 17.10 11.82
C MET A 299 -0.26 17.16 13.30
N ASP A 300 0.56 16.55 14.14
CA ASP A 300 0.39 16.55 15.60
C ASP A 300 0.49 17.97 16.17
N ALA A 301 1.47 18.73 15.73
CA ALA A 301 1.61 20.14 16.15
C ALA A 301 0.38 20.97 15.77
N ALA A 302 -0.18 20.76 14.57
CA ALA A 302 -1.42 21.45 14.14
C ALA A 302 -2.64 21.00 14.97
N SER A 303 -2.80 19.69 15.20
CA SER A 303 -3.88 19.14 16.02
C SER A 303 -3.80 19.64 17.47
N LEU A 304 -2.61 19.65 18.08
CA LEU A 304 -2.40 20.15 19.43
C LEU A 304 -2.70 21.65 19.55
N ALA A 305 -2.50 22.43 18.49
CA ALA A 305 -2.86 23.84 18.47
C ALA A 305 -4.37 24.08 18.46
N ARG A 306 -5.17 23.12 18.06
CA ARG A 306 -6.61 23.26 17.85
C ARG A 306 -7.47 22.44 18.80
N GLU A 307 -7.06 21.21 19.11
CA GLU A 307 -7.87 20.26 19.85
C GLU A 307 -7.38 20.07 21.29
N VAL A 308 -8.28 19.99 22.24
CA VAL A 308 -7.92 19.69 23.65
C VAL A 308 -7.34 18.28 23.75
N ARG A 309 -7.85 17.36 22.93
CA ARG A 309 -7.29 16.01 22.79
C ARG A 309 -7.16 15.72 21.29
N PRO A 310 -5.95 15.56 20.77
CA PRO A 310 -5.74 15.09 19.41
C PRO A 310 -6.42 13.76 19.15
N ARG A 311 -6.94 13.59 17.95
CA ARG A 311 -7.55 12.32 17.55
C ARG A 311 -6.50 11.22 17.50
N ALA A 312 -6.87 10.05 18.00
CA ALA A 312 -6.04 8.86 17.84
C ALA A 312 -5.88 8.52 16.35
N ALA A 313 -4.75 7.92 15.98
CA ALA A 313 -4.49 7.51 14.61
C ALA A 313 -5.53 6.47 14.15
N PRO A 314 -6.20 6.67 13.02
CA PRO A 314 -7.22 5.72 12.54
C PRO A 314 -6.61 4.44 11.98
N VAL A 315 -5.35 4.48 11.61
CA VAL A 315 -4.62 3.37 10.96
C VAL A 315 -3.26 3.21 11.63
N ALA A 316 -2.76 1.99 11.70
CA ALA A 316 -1.35 1.73 11.96
C ALA A 316 -0.78 0.78 10.92
N TRP A 317 0.42 1.07 10.47
CA TRP A 317 1.18 0.23 9.56
C TRP A 317 2.10 -0.70 10.34
N VAL A 318 2.17 -1.95 9.89
CA VAL A 318 2.98 -2.98 10.52
C VAL A 318 4.03 -3.45 9.52
N GLY A 319 5.29 -3.25 9.87
CA GLY A 319 6.43 -3.80 9.14
C GLY A 319 6.57 -5.30 9.41
N THR A 320 6.77 -6.08 8.36
CA THR A 320 6.95 -7.52 8.47
C THR A 320 8.33 -7.93 7.96
N ALA A 321 9.09 -8.63 8.80
CA ALA A 321 10.35 -9.27 8.39
C ALA A 321 10.14 -10.71 7.88
N GLY A 322 8.89 -11.22 7.86
CA GLY A 322 8.51 -12.59 7.53
C GLY A 322 7.19 -12.73 6.78
N ASP A 323 6.51 -13.85 6.97
CA ASP A 323 5.21 -14.11 6.30
C ASP A 323 4.12 -13.17 6.85
N GLU A 324 3.59 -12.32 5.99
CA GLU A 324 2.53 -11.35 6.26
C GLU A 324 1.27 -11.99 6.86
N ARG A 325 0.95 -13.23 6.45
CA ARG A 325 -0.20 -13.98 6.95
C ARG A 325 -0.01 -14.45 8.38
N GLU A 326 1.21 -14.85 8.72
CA GLU A 326 1.54 -15.27 10.08
C GLU A 326 1.42 -14.09 11.03
N VAL A 327 1.99 -12.93 10.67
CA VAL A 327 1.88 -11.68 11.43
C VAL A 327 0.41 -11.25 11.56
N ALA A 328 -0.36 -11.24 10.48
CA ALA A 328 -1.77 -10.90 10.53
C ALA A 328 -2.59 -11.87 11.41
N THR A 329 -2.26 -13.16 11.40
CA THR A 329 -2.92 -14.18 12.23
C THR A 329 -2.58 -13.98 13.70
N SER A 330 -1.31 -13.70 14.03
CA SER A 330 -0.87 -13.37 15.39
C SER A 330 -1.59 -12.13 15.92
N LEU A 331 -1.63 -11.06 15.14
CA LEU A 331 -2.33 -9.83 15.51
C LEU A 331 -3.84 -10.04 15.76
N ARG A 332 -4.50 -10.89 14.94
CA ARG A 332 -5.93 -11.25 15.16
C ARG A 332 -6.17 -12.01 16.45
N SER A 333 -5.17 -12.69 17.00
CA SER A 333 -5.30 -13.42 18.25
C SER A 333 -5.21 -12.52 19.50
N ILE A 334 -4.58 -11.36 19.39
CA ILE A 334 -4.30 -10.45 20.52
C ILE A 334 -5.13 -9.17 20.50
N LEU A 335 -5.51 -8.69 19.31
CA LEU A 335 -6.28 -7.45 19.16
C LEU A 335 -7.79 -7.71 19.23
N PRO A 336 -8.57 -6.74 19.76
CA PRO A 336 -10.02 -6.86 19.80
C PRO A 336 -10.63 -6.85 18.40
N VAL A 337 -11.83 -7.43 18.26
CA VAL A 337 -12.57 -7.53 16.99
C VAL A 337 -12.92 -6.15 16.38
N SER A 338 -12.90 -5.09 17.19
CA SER A 338 -13.07 -3.71 16.75
C SER A 338 -11.94 -3.23 15.82
N VAL A 339 -10.75 -3.82 15.93
CA VAL A 339 -9.61 -3.53 15.07
C VAL A 339 -9.64 -4.45 13.85
N ARG A 340 -9.80 -3.87 12.68
CA ARG A 340 -9.74 -4.61 11.41
C ARG A 340 -8.30 -4.76 10.97
N ILE A 341 -7.86 -5.99 10.76
CA ILE A 341 -6.53 -6.30 10.25
C ILE A 341 -6.64 -6.64 8.77
N ALA A 342 -5.97 -5.85 7.95
CA ALA A 342 -5.90 -6.03 6.50
C ALA A 342 -4.48 -6.43 6.11
N ALA A 343 -4.33 -7.57 5.43
CA ALA A 343 -3.08 -8.03 4.85
C ALA A 343 -3.19 -8.07 3.33
N ILE A 344 -2.10 -7.77 2.64
CA ILE A 344 -2.05 -7.80 1.18
C ILE A 344 -2.41 -9.21 0.69
N GLY A 345 -3.32 -9.29 -0.27
CA GLY A 345 -3.75 -10.56 -0.86
C GLY A 345 -4.80 -11.32 -0.05
N GLU A 346 -5.22 -10.84 1.11
CA GLU A 346 -6.37 -11.34 1.85
C GLU A 346 -7.63 -10.50 1.54
N GLY A 347 -8.77 -11.18 1.52
CA GLY A 347 -10.07 -10.52 1.43
C GLY A 347 -11.00 -11.13 0.38
N PRO A 348 -12.33 -10.96 0.55
CA PRO A 348 -13.35 -11.45 -0.37
C PRO A 348 -13.29 -10.78 -1.74
N ASP A 349 -12.73 -9.57 -1.80
CA ASP A 349 -12.64 -8.77 -3.03
C ASP A 349 -11.84 -9.49 -4.13
N ARG A 350 -10.76 -10.19 -3.76
CA ARG A 350 -9.96 -10.96 -4.72
C ARG A 350 -10.78 -12.06 -5.39
N ALA A 351 -11.58 -12.79 -4.63
CA ALA A 351 -12.41 -13.89 -5.16
C ALA A 351 -13.51 -13.36 -6.09
N MET A 352 -14.15 -12.24 -5.74
CA MET A 352 -15.17 -11.61 -6.56
C MET A 352 -14.60 -11.03 -7.86
N LEU A 353 -13.48 -10.35 -7.78
CA LEU A 353 -12.82 -9.74 -8.93
C LEU A 353 -12.10 -10.75 -9.83
N ALA A 354 -11.73 -11.93 -9.32
CA ALA A 354 -11.13 -13.02 -10.08
C ALA A 354 -12.09 -13.67 -11.10
N ALA A 355 -13.38 -13.35 -11.08
CA ALA A 355 -14.35 -13.85 -12.05
C ALA A 355 -13.97 -13.49 -13.51
N GLY A 356 -13.38 -12.33 -13.75
CA GLY A 356 -12.91 -11.90 -15.07
C GLY A 356 -11.80 -12.80 -15.64
N PRO A 357 -10.66 -12.96 -14.94
CA PRO A 357 -9.62 -13.93 -15.34
C PRO A 357 -10.16 -15.36 -15.49
N ALA A 358 -11.03 -15.82 -14.59
CA ALA A 358 -11.63 -17.16 -14.67
C ALA A 358 -12.47 -17.36 -15.93
N ALA A 359 -13.28 -16.38 -16.33
CA ALA A 359 -14.07 -16.41 -17.56
C ALA A 359 -13.18 -16.52 -18.80
N LEU A 360 -12.05 -15.80 -18.84
CA LEU A 360 -11.09 -15.91 -19.96
C LEU A 360 -10.46 -17.29 -20.03
N TRP A 361 -10.11 -17.90 -18.89
CA TRP A 361 -9.59 -19.27 -18.85
C TRP A 361 -10.63 -20.30 -19.30
N LEU A 362 -11.91 -20.14 -18.92
CA LEU A 362 -12.99 -21.00 -19.40
C LEU A 362 -13.19 -20.88 -20.91
N SER A 363 -13.15 -19.63 -21.44
CA SER A 363 -13.27 -19.42 -22.90
C SER A 363 -12.07 -20.00 -23.67
N ALA A 364 -10.86 -19.87 -23.13
CA ALA A 364 -9.66 -20.44 -23.74
C ALA A 364 -9.70 -21.99 -23.70
N GLY A 365 -10.19 -22.59 -22.61
CA GLY A 365 -10.43 -24.02 -22.51
C GLY A 365 -11.46 -24.53 -23.51
N ALA A 366 -12.58 -23.83 -23.67
CA ALA A 366 -13.58 -24.14 -24.68
C ALA A 366 -13.01 -24.02 -26.10
N GLY A 367 -12.22 -22.99 -26.38
CA GLY A 367 -11.49 -22.82 -27.64
C GLY A 367 -10.53 -23.97 -27.94
N ALA A 368 -9.82 -24.47 -26.92
CA ALA A 368 -8.93 -25.63 -27.04
C ALA A 368 -9.70 -26.91 -27.38
N VAL A 369 -10.82 -27.16 -26.71
CA VAL A 369 -11.71 -28.32 -27.01
C VAL A 369 -12.23 -28.24 -28.43
N LEU A 370 -12.70 -27.07 -28.87
CA LEU A 370 -13.16 -26.85 -30.26
C LEU A 370 -12.06 -27.02 -31.28
N ALA A 371 -10.83 -26.62 -30.97
CA ALA A 371 -9.67 -26.84 -31.86
C ALA A 371 -9.36 -28.32 -32.02
N ILE A 372 -9.38 -29.11 -30.93
CA ILE A 372 -9.18 -30.56 -30.97
C ILE A 372 -10.31 -31.25 -31.75
N ALA A 373 -11.56 -30.89 -31.49
CA ALA A 373 -12.73 -31.44 -32.21
C ALA A 373 -12.71 -31.08 -33.69
N GLY A 374 -12.35 -29.81 -34.02
CA GLY A 374 -12.20 -29.37 -35.39
C GLY A 374 -11.09 -30.12 -36.16
N LEU A 375 -9.93 -30.32 -35.52
CA LEU A 375 -8.86 -31.13 -36.13
C LEU A 375 -9.31 -32.58 -36.35
N ALA A 376 -9.99 -33.18 -35.36
CA ALA A 376 -10.54 -34.54 -35.51
C ALA A 376 -11.55 -34.64 -36.66
N ALA A 377 -12.41 -33.63 -36.82
CA ALA A 377 -13.36 -33.55 -37.92
C ALA A 377 -12.66 -33.42 -39.30
N VAL A 378 -11.61 -32.59 -39.41
CA VAL A 378 -10.78 -32.48 -40.60
C VAL A 378 -10.11 -33.82 -40.93
N CYS A 379 -9.55 -34.47 -39.95
CA CYS A 379 -8.96 -35.80 -40.12
C CYS A 379 -10.00 -36.82 -40.63
N ALA A 380 -11.22 -36.80 -40.07
CA ALA A 380 -12.31 -37.70 -40.47
C ALA A 380 -12.81 -37.43 -41.90
N THR A 381 -12.92 -36.17 -42.32
CA THR A 381 -13.28 -35.80 -43.71
C THR A 381 -12.22 -36.21 -44.70
N GLN A 382 -10.96 -35.96 -44.38
CA GLN A 382 -9.83 -36.40 -45.22
C GLN A 382 -9.77 -37.95 -45.39
N LEU A 383 -10.13 -38.71 -44.34
CA LEU A 383 -10.27 -40.15 -44.45
C LEU A 383 -11.30 -40.59 -45.47
N ARG A 384 -12.41 -39.87 -45.58
CA ARG A 384 -13.50 -40.20 -46.53
C ARG A 384 -13.14 -39.77 -47.96
N GLU A 385 -12.66 -38.56 -48.14
CA GLU A 385 -12.41 -37.97 -49.48
C GLU A 385 -11.20 -38.64 -50.17
N ARG A 386 -10.15 -39.00 -49.44
CA ARG A 386 -8.91 -39.48 -50.00
C ARG A 386 -8.79 -41.03 -50.06
N ARG A 387 -9.89 -41.77 -49.87
CA ARG A 387 -9.91 -43.24 -50.04
C ARG A 387 -9.45 -43.69 -51.40
N ALA A 388 -9.86 -42.99 -52.48
CA ALA A 388 -9.46 -43.32 -53.85
C ALA A 388 -7.94 -43.08 -54.07
N GLU A 389 -7.35 -42.00 -53.52
CA GLU A 389 -5.91 -41.75 -53.59
C GLU A 389 -5.09 -42.82 -52.89
N THR A 390 -5.53 -43.30 -51.74
CA THR A 390 -4.82 -44.37 -51.01
C THR A 390 -4.80 -45.68 -51.79
N THR A 391 -5.84 -45.97 -52.56
CA THR A 391 -5.94 -47.14 -53.45
C THR A 391 -4.96 -47.02 -54.60
N VAL A 392 -4.87 -45.87 -55.27
CA VAL A 392 -3.95 -45.59 -56.35
C VAL A 392 -2.48 -45.66 -55.88
N LEU A 393 -2.15 -45.04 -54.76
CA LEU A 393 -0.81 -45.06 -54.20
C LEU A 393 -0.38 -46.48 -53.83
N ARG A 394 -1.31 -47.31 -53.37
CA ARG A 394 -1.07 -48.71 -53.09
C ARG A 394 -0.80 -49.51 -54.41
N ALA A 395 -1.57 -49.25 -55.47
CA ALA A 395 -1.33 -49.86 -56.79
C ALA A 395 0.04 -49.49 -57.38
N LEU A 396 0.58 -48.31 -57.00
CA LEU A 396 1.95 -47.87 -57.33
C LEU A 396 3.04 -48.44 -56.42
N GLY A 397 2.70 -49.33 -55.47
CA GLY A 397 3.66 -49.99 -54.60
C GLY A 397 4.15 -49.19 -53.42
N ILE A 398 3.56 -48.03 -53.05
CA ILE A 398 3.95 -47.22 -51.93
C ILE A 398 3.47 -47.89 -50.60
N PRO A 399 4.36 -48.22 -49.68
CA PRO A 399 3.97 -48.95 -48.48
C PRO A 399 3.11 -48.10 -47.53
N PRO A 400 2.17 -48.70 -46.78
CA PRO A 400 1.26 -48.01 -45.88
C PRO A 400 1.96 -47.10 -44.85
N ARG A 401 3.14 -47.52 -44.37
CA ARG A 401 3.94 -46.71 -43.42
C ARG A 401 4.46 -45.42 -44.04
N ALA A 402 4.83 -45.40 -45.31
CA ALA A 402 5.27 -44.20 -46.03
C ALA A 402 4.13 -43.24 -46.24
N GLN A 403 2.93 -43.74 -46.61
CA GLN A 403 1.72 -42.92 -46.76
C GLN A 403 1.29 -42.28 -45.45
N SER A 404 1.26 -43.03 -44.35
CA SER A 404 0.92 -42.50 -43.03
C SER A 404 1.94 -41.48 -42.49
N SER A 405 3.24 -41.71 -42.75
CA SER A 405 4.30 -40.78 -42.33
C SER A 405 4.22 -39.44 -43.10
N LEU A 406 3.93 -39.48 -44.37
CA LEU A 406 3.76 -38.26 -45.21
C LEU A 406 2.59 -37.41 -44.69
N ARG A 407 1.43 -38.05 -44.45
CA ARG A 407 0.24 -37.38 -43.89
C ARG A 407 0.49 -36.77 -42.52
N ARG A 408 1.18 -37.52 -41.64
CA ARG A 408 1.54 -37.01 -40.31
C ARG A 408 2.42 -35.78 -40.40
N ARG A 409 3.42 -35.78 -41.29
CA ARG A 409 4.31 -34.63 -41.48
C ARG A 409 3.58 -33.41 -42.05
N GLU A 410 2.70 -33.61 -43.03
CA GLU A 410 1.86 -32.54 -43.60
C GLU A 410 1.02 -31.86 -42.55
N LEU A 411 0.26 -32.62 -41.77
CA LEU A 411 -0.57 -32.08 -40.67
C LEU A 411 0.26 -31.47 -39.57
N ALA A 412 1.39 -32.07 -39.17
CA ALA A 412 2.27 -31.50 -38.14
C ALA A 412 2.90 -30.16 -38.54
N ILE A 413 3.23 -29.97 -39.80
CA ILE A 413 3.76 -28.69 -40.31
C ILE A 413 2.65 -27.62 -40.26
N VAL A 414 1.44 -27.93 -40.70
CA VAL A 414 0.31 -26.99 -40.63
C VAL A 414 -0.03 -26.63 -39.19
N GLU A 415 0.00 -27.61 -38.28
CA GLU A 415 -0.22 -27.40 -36.86
C GLU A 415 0.87 -26.51 -36.25
N ALA A 416 2.17 -26.77 -36.54
CA ALA A 416 3.26 -25.97 -36.06
C ALA A 416 3.15 -24.50 -36.50
N TRP A 417 2.78 -24.27 -37.77
CA TRP A 417 2.52 -22.91 -38.25
C TRP A 417 1.30 -22.26 -37.59
N ALA A 418 0.24 -23.02 -37.33
CA ALA A 418 -0.94 -22.50 -36.63
C ALA A 418 -0.60 -22.14 -35.17
N ILE A 419 0.18 -22.98 -34.46
CA ILE A 419 0.66 -22.68 -33.11
C ILE A 419 1.54 -21.43 -33.15
N PHE A 420 2.51 -21.34 -34.05
CA PHE A 420 3.37 -20.18 -34.18
C PHE A 420 2.58 -18.89 -34.44
N ALA A 421 1.63 -18.90 -35.37
CA ALA A 421 0.77 -17.76 -35.64
C ALA A 421 -0.08 -17.37 -34.43
N GLY A 422 -0.57 -18.36 -33.68
CA GLY A 422 -1.30 -18.14 -32.44
C GLY A 422 -0.46 -17.50 -31.33
N VAL A 423 0.81 -17.94 -31.21
CA VAL A 423 1.76 -17.35 -30.26
C VAL A 423 2.06 -15.90 -30.60
N VAL A 424 2.33 -15.61 -31.87
CA VAL A 424 2.60 -14.23 -32.32
C VAL A 424 1.39 -13.33 -32.12
N ALA A 425 0.21 -13.77 -32.56
CA ALA A 425 -1.02 -12.98 -32.45
C ALA A 425 -1.43 -12.78 -30.98
N GLY A 426 -1.40 -13.85 -30.18
CA GLY A 426 -1.72 -13.77 -28.75
C GLY A 426 -0.73 -12.89 -28.00
N GLY A 427 0.58 -13.03 -28.26
CA GLY A 427 1.63 -12.18 -27.69
C GLY A 427 1.44 -10.69 -28.04
N ALA A 428 1.12 -10.40 -29.30
CA ALA A 428 0.82 -9.03 -29.72
C ALA A 428 -0.37 -8.43 -28.95
N VAL A 429 -1.45 -9.18 -28.78
CA VAL A 429 -2.61 -8.73 -27.96
C VAL A 429 -2.22 -8.49 -26.51
N VAL A 430 -1.41 -9.38 -25.91
CA VAL A 430 -0.93 -9.21 -24.54
C VAL A 430 -0.15 -7.90 -24.41
N LEU A 431 0.80 -7.66 -25.29
CA LEU A 431 1.64 -6.45 -25.23
C LEU A 431 0.86 -5.15 -25.48
N LEU A 432 -0.14 -5.17 -26.36
CA LEU A 432 -0.85 -3.96 -26.78
C LEU A 432 -2.09 -3.64 -25.92
N ALA A 433 -2.78 -4.64 -25.41
CA ALA A 433 -4.11 -4.42 -24.81
C ALA A 433 -4.22 -4.86 -23.34
N VAL A 434 -3.45 -5.87 -22.89
CA VAL A 434 -3.69 -6.49 -21.57
C VAL A 434 -3.43 -5.53 -20.41
N ALA A 435 -2.41 -4.67 -20.49
CA ALA A 435 -2.15 -3.70 -19.42
C ALA A 435 -3.33 -2.73 -19.22
N THR A 436 -3.91 -2.23 -20.31
CA THR A 436 -5.07 -1.32 -20.27
C THR A 436 -6.31 -2.02 -19.73
N LEU A 437 -6.57 -3.25 -20.18
CA LEU A 437 -7.70 -4.05 -19.72
C LEU A 437 -7.56 -4.40 -18.23
N ALA A 438 -6.37 -4.76 -17.77
CA ALA A 438 -6.13 -5.07 -16.35
C ALA A 438 -6.35 -3.85 -15.46
N ARG A 439 -5.88 -2.67 -15.88
CA ARG A 439 -6.11 -1.40 -15.14
C ARG A 439 -7.59 -1.08 -14.99
N THR A 440 -8.37 -1.19 -16.06
CA THR A 440 -9.80 -0.86 -16.01
C THR A 440 -10.62 -1.87 -15.22
N ALA A 441 -10.13 -3.10 -15.08
CA ALA A 441 -10.80 -4.17 -14.35
C ALA A 441 -10.48 -4.22 -12.85
N VAL A 442 -9.41 -3.55 -12.41
CA VAL A 442 -8.99 -3.52 -10.99
C VAL A 442 -9.38 -2.18 -10.38
N PRO A 443 -10.28 -2.16 -9.37
CA PRO A 443 -10.64 -0.93 -8.66
C PRO A 443 -9.43 -0.36 -7.91
N GLY A 444 -9.35 0.97 -7.84
CA GLY A 444 -8.30 1.66 -7.08
C GLY A 444 -6.93 1.66 -7.74
N THR A 445 -6.81 1.29 -9.02
CA THR A 445 -5.55 1.46 -9.75
C THR A 445 -5.25 2.95 -9.95
N ASN A 446 -4.04 3.35 -9.57
CA ASN A 446 -3.59 4.73 -9.79
C ASN A 446 -3.11 4.91 -11.23
N PRO A 447 -3.66 5.87 -12.00
CA PRO A 447 -3.28 6.08 -13.41
C PRO A 447 -1.81 6.53 -13.58
N ALA A 448 -1.23 7.18 -12.58
CA ALA A 448 0.17 7.62 -12.60
C ALA A 448 1.16 6.45 -12.43
N VAL A 449 0.71 5.31 -11.90
CA VAL A 449 1.57 4.13 -11.70
C VAL A 449 1.44 3.17 -12.87
N ALA A 450 2.56 2.89 -13.54
CA ALA A 450 2.59 1.99 -14.67
C ALA A 450 2.27 0.54 -14.25
N THR A 451 1.29 -0.07 -14.91
CA THR A 451 1.01 -1.49 -14.75
C THR A 451 1.93 -2.28 -15.68
N ALA A 452 2.86 -3.02 -15.09
CA ALA A 452 3.75 -3.88 -15.85
C ALA A 452 3.00 -5.09 -16.43
N VAL A 453 3.17 -5.36 -17.72
CA VAL A 453 2.69 -6.59 -18.34
C VAL A 453 3.48 -7.76 -17.75
N ARG A 454 2.78 -8.70 -17.12
CA ARG A 454 3.36 -9.93 -16.57
C ARG A 454 2.95 -11.11 -17.41
N LEU A 455 3.93 -11.91 -17.82
CA LEU A 455 3.71 -13.18 -18.51
C LEU A 455 4.19 -14.29 -17.58
N ASP A 456 3.26 -15.15 -17.18
CA ASP A 456 3.65 -16.42 -16.57
C ASP A 456 4.04 -17.40 -17.67
N LEU A 457 5.33 -17.32 -18.05
CA LEU A 457 5.90 -18.16 -19.10
C LEU A 457 5.79 -19.64 -18.77
N SER A 458 5.87 -20.01 -17.49
CA SER A 458 5.80 -21.41 -17.06
C SER A 458 4.42 -21.99 -17.33
N SER A 459 3.37 -21.29 -16.89
CA SER A 459 1.98 -21.69 -17.14
C SER A 459 1.63 -21.67 -18.64
N ALA A 460 2.08 -20.66 -19.38
CA ALA A 460 1.86 -20.56 -20.81
C ALA A 460 2.52 -21.73 -21.58
N ILE A 461 3.77 -22.07 -21.27
CA ILE A 461 4.49 -23.20 -21.90
C ILE A 461 3.77 -24.52 -21.59
N VAL A 462 3.39 -24.75 -20.33
CA VAL A 462 2.72 -25.98 -19.93
C VAL A 462 1.37 -26.13 -20.64
N THR A 463 0.56 -25.09 -20.69
CA THR A 463 -0.77 -25.16 -21.33
C THR A 463 -0.70 -25.33 -22.84
N ILE A 464 0.23 -24.64 -23.52
CA ILE A 464 0.49 -24.80 -24.95
C ILE A 464 1.03 -26.21 -25.26
N ALA A 465 1.96 -26.71 -24.42
CA ALA A 465 2.49 -28.06 -24.58
C ALA A 465 1.42 -29.13 -24.42
N LEU A 466 0.53 -29.00 -23.44
CA LEU A 466 -0.60 -29.91 -23.26
C LEU A 466 -1.56 -29.90 -24.46
N LEU A 467 -1.86 -28.72 -25.00
CA LEU A 467 -2.67 -28.59 -26.22
C LEU A 467 -1.98 -29.24 -27.40
N ALA A 468 -0.69 -28.95 -27.62
CA ALA A 468 0.09 -29.54 -28.71
C ALA A 468 0.16 -31.08 -28.61
N VAL A 469 0.34 -31.64 -27.42
CA VAL A 469 0.31 -33.08 -27.18
C VAL A 469 -1.07 -33.66 -27.53
N ALA A 470 -2.15 -33.02 -27.11
CA ALA A 470 -3.50 -33.46 -27.45
C ALA A 470 -3.79 -33.46 -28.96
N LEU A 471 -3.38 -32.37 -29.64
CA LEU A 471 -3.51 -32.26 -31.09
C LEU A 471 -2.65 -33.32 -31.82
N PHE A 472 -1.42 -33.51 -31.36
CA PHE A 472 -0.55 -34.54 -31.91
C PHE A 472 -1.09 -35.96 -31.70
N ALA A 473 -1.76 -36.23 -30.56
CA ALA A 473 -2.42 -37.51 -30.32
C ALA A 473 -3.55 -37.76 -31.34
N VAL A 474 -4.33 -36.72 -31.71
CA VAL A 474 -5.34 -36.80 -32.77
C VAL A 474 -4.69 -37.15 -34.13
N ILE A 475 -3.60 -36.47 -34.51
CA ILE A 475 -2.86 -36.74 -35.75
C ILE A 475 -2.27 -38.14 -35.74
N ALA A 476 -1.71 -38.60 -34.64
CA ALA A 476 -1.17 -39.94 -34.49
C ALA A 476 -2.26 -41.01 -34.61
N GLY A 477 -3.40 -40.81 -33.98
CA GLY A 477 -4.59 -41.66 -34.10
C GLY A 477 -5.07 -41.76 -35.55
N TYR A 478 -5.12 -40.62 -36.25
CA TYR A 478 -5.47 -40.55 -37.68
C TYR A 478 -4.45 -41.36 -38.52
N ALA A 479 -3.14 -41.16 -38.33
CA ALA A 479 -2.10 -41.86 -39.04
C ALA A 479 -2.13 -43.38 -38.77
N ALA A 480 -2.39 -43.79 -37.55
CA ALA A 480 -2.55 -45.20 -37.21
C ALA A 480 -3.79 -45.84 -37.86
N PHE A 481 -4.88 -45.13 -37.96
CA PHE A 481 -6.09 -45.57 -38.67
C PHE A 481 -5.81 -45.75 -40.18
N VAL A 482 -5.14 -44.75 -40.82
CA VAL A 482 -4.71 -44.85 -42.24
C VAL A 482 -3.82 -46.08 -42.44
N ALA A 483 -2.87 -46.35 -41.56
CA ALA A 483 -1.97 -47.47 -41.67
C ALA A 483 -2.74 -48.81 -41.56
N ARG A 484 -3.74 -48.92 -40.68
CA ARG A 484 -4.59 -50.11 -40.50
C ARG A 484 -5.49 -50.35 -41.71
N SER A 485 -6.14 -49.29 -42.23
CA SER A 485 -7.03 -49.42 -43.39
C SER A 485 -6.28 -49.73 -44.70
N ALA A 486 -4.97 -49.45 -44.76
CA ALA A 486 -4.08 -49.79 -45.85
C ALA A 486 -3.44 -51.17 -45.75
N ALA A 487 -3.62 -51.92 -44.65
CA ALA A 487 -3.08 -53.28 -44.47
C ALA A 487 -3.86 -54.31 -45.33
N PRO A 488 -3.18 -55.32 -45.89
CA PRO A 488 -3.82 -56.42 -46.63
C PRO A 488 -4.64 -57.27 -45.62
N GLY A 489 -5.94 -57.41 -45.80
CA GLY A 489 -6.85 -58.23 -45.00
C GLY A 489 -8.12 -57.53 -44.48
N ALA A 490 -8.18 -56.19 -44.50
CA ALA A 490 -9.38 -55.48 -44.08
C ALA A 490 -10.52 -55.46 -45.07
N ALA A 491 -10.34 -56.07 -46.26
CA ALA A 491 -11.37 -56.10 -47.35
C ALA A 491 -12.28 -57.32 -47.32
N GLU A 492 -12.01 -58.34 -46.49
CA GLU A 492 -12.80 -59.60 -46.48
C GLU A 492 -13.91 -59.66 -45.43
N GLU A 493 -13.95 -58.76 -44.43
CA GLU A 493 -14.94 -58.77 -43.39
C GLU A 493 -16.20 -57.96 -43.70
N GLY A 494 -16.36 -57.35 -44.87
CA GLY A 494 -17.47 -56.46 -45.23
C GLY A 494 -18.48 -57.08 -46.21
N THR A 495 -18.41 -58.40 -46.51
CA THR A 495 -19.35 -59.09 -47.40
C THR A 495 -19.83 -60.39 -46.77
N THR A 496 -20.54 -60.28 -45.67
CA THR A 496 -21.52 -61.30 -45.21
C THR A 496 -22.74 -60.62 -44.70
#